data_472d295372a3b4d16c0b441e722adea0
#
_entry.id   472d295372a3b4d16c0b441e722adea0
#
_cell.length_a   1.000
_cell.length_b   1.000
_cell.length_c   1.000
_cell.angle_alpha   90.00
_cell.angle_beta   90.00
_cell.angle_gamma   90.00
#
_symmetry.space_group_name_H-M   'P 1'
#
loop_
_entity.id
_entity.type
_entity.pdbx_description
1 polymer ?
#
loop_
_entity_poly.entity_id
_entity_poly.type
_entity_poly.pdbx_seq_one_letter_code
_entity_poly.pdbx_strand_id
1 'polypeptide(L)'
;MTPADESPAPPLAGESPPPPLADETPPPPLADETPPPLADETPPPSGWLAEFHPGWFGAVMGTGVIAVIASTNPGHVAALGDTMTDVSYAAAALAGLLAVVLGAFYLARWILYPSAVWVGLRDPTVGPLHGTFPGGILVLAAVTATVGPKVLPAGAVPTVVEVLDAIGIPLALAVSLVFAYLLFTLEHKDTRVVNGGWFIPPVVTIIVPVVLVPLLHQVGPSAARLLVFTGYAFWGVGFLLFILVLSMLHDRMIVHALPPAAMAPSLWIVLGPAGVGAAALVDLAHAAPLALGSTAAPIGPVSLVGAGALWGFGAWSLLVALALLGRYLHAGRVPYGIGWWGFTFPLGALTLATSSLAEAWSLGVLGDIALGLFALLVVVWLVVTAATLRSLLAPGERAR
;
A
#
# COMPACT_ATOMS: atom_id res chain seq x y z
N MET A 1 -23.20 -58.86 -25.73
CA MET A 1 -24.22 -58.29 -24.84
C MET A 1 -24.49 -56.92 -25.34
N THR A 2 -25.53 -56.72 -26.10
CA THR A 2 -26.05 -55.45 -26.64
C THR A 2 -26.87 -54.75 -25.58
N PRO A 3 -26.80 -53.44 -25.45
CA PRO A 3 -27.66 -52.70 -24.55
C PRO A 3 -29.07 -52.58 -25.14
N ALA A 4 -30.05 -52.68 -24.27
CA ALA A 4 -31.48 -52.69 -24.57
C ALA A 4 -31.96 -51.29 -25.02
N ASP A 5 -32.83 -51.33 -26.02
CA ASP A 5 -33.61 -50.25 -26.57
C ASP A 5 -34.69 -49.80 -25.55
N GLU A 6 -34.56 -48.61 -24.97
CA GLU A 6 -35.61 -47.97 -24.17
C GLU A 6 -36.40 -47.02 -25.07
N SER A 7 -37.53 -47.47 -25.56
CA SER A 7 -38.53 -46.64 -26.19
C SER A 7 -39.19 -45.69 -25.20
N PRO A 8 -39.42 -44.42 -25.57
CA PRO A 8 -40.08 -43.46 -24.68
C PRO A 8 -41.56 -43.77 -24.53
N ALA A 9 -42.07 -43.62 -23.29
CA ALA A 9 -43.46 -43.81 -22.93
C ALA A 9 -44.39 -42.82 -23.66
N PRO A 10 -45.64 -43.21 -23.99
CA PRO A 10 -46.61 -42.35 -24.68
C PRO A 10 -47.09 -41.22 -23.74
N PRO A 11 -47.42 -40.04 -24.29
CA PRO A 11 -47.90 -38.89 -23.49
C PRO A 11 -49.34 -39.18 -22.95
N LEU A 12 -49.53 -38.81 -21.69
CA LEU A 12 -50.85 -38.87 -20.99
C LEU A 12 -51.82 -37.92 -21.70
N ALA A 13 -52.94 -38.48 -22.13
CA ALA A 13 -54.06 -37.70 -22.72
C ALA A 13 -54.78 -36.88 -21.63
N GLY A 14 -54.93 -35.59 -21.84
CA GLY A 14 -55.91 -34.82 -21.11
C GLY A 14 -55.53 -33.45 -20.57
N GLU A 15 -54.52 -32.75 -21.08
CA GLU A 15 -54.35 -31.35 -20.77
C GLU A 15 -54.74 -30.44 -21.96
N SER A 16 -55.81 -29.67 -21.78
CA SER A 16 -56.18 -28.61 -22.70
C SER A 16 -55.10 -27.53 -22.73
N PRO A 17 -54.76 -26.95 -23.91
CA PRO A 17 -53.79 -25.87 -23.96
C PRO A 17 -54.26 -24.69 -23.10
N PRO A 18 -53.32 -23.99 -22.41
CA PRO A 18 -53.66 -22.79 -21.67
C PRO A 18 -54.25 -21.71 -22.62
N PRO A 19 -55.17 -20.87 -22.14
CA PRO A 19 -55.73 -19.79 -22.94
C PRO A 19 -54.60 -18.84 -23.39
N PRO A 20 -54.73 -18.20 -24.58
CA PRO A 20 -53.74 -17.23 -25.04
C PRO A 20 -53.64 -16.10 -24.04
N LEU A 21 -52.41 -15.75 -23.66
CA LEU A 21 -52.10 -14.60 -22.80
C LEU A 21 -52.74 -13.37 -23.45
N ALA A 22 -53.57 -12.65 -22.70
CA ALA A 22 -54.11 -11.38 -23.11
C ALA A 22 -52.99 -10.45 -23.57
N ASP A 23 -53.20 -9.76 -24.64
CA ASP A 23 -52.27 -8.77 -25.25
C ASP A 23 -52.01 -7.67 -24.22
N GLU A 24 -51.01 -7.84 -23.37
CA GLU A 24 -50.57 -6.80 -22.45
C GLU A 24 -49.89 -5.70 -23.29
N THR A 25 -50.65 -4.66 -23.61
CA THR A 25 -50.05 -3.41 -24.06
C THR A 25 -48.95 -2.99 -23.08
N PRO A 26 -47.72 -2.76 -23.57
CA PRO A 26 -46.65 -2.33 -22.67
C PRO A 26 -47.10 -1.06 -21.96
N PRO A 27 -46.79 -0.94 -20.62
CA PRO A 27 -47.13 0.27 -19.90
C PRO A 27 -46.48 1.47 -20.60
N PRO A 28 -47.14 2.64 -20.60
CA PRO A 28 -46.58 3.84 -21.20
C PRO A 28 -45.18 4.08 -20.56
N PRO A 29 -44.19 4.57 -21.33
CA PRO A 29 -42.90 4.89 -20.78
C PRO A 29 -43.13 5.85 -19.62
N LEU A 30 -42.54 5.48 -18.44
CA LEU A 30 -42.54 6.37 -17.28
C LEU A 30 -42.01 7.71 -17.76
N ALA A 31 -42.78 8.77 -17.54
CA ALA A 31 -42.35 10.12 -17.82
C ALA A 31 -40.94 10.28 -17.21
N ASP A 32 -40.06 10.82 -18.00
CA ASP A 32 -38.65 11.10 -17.62
C ASP A 32 -38.72 12.14 -16.48
N GLU A 33 -38.99 11.65 -15.26
CA GLU A 33 -38.83 12.44 -14.05
C GLU A 33 -37.34 12.61 -13.81
N THR A 34 -36.75 13.53 -14.57
CA THR A 34 -35.50 14.15 -14.18
C THR A 34 -35.71 14.65 -12.75
N PRO A 35 -35.02 14.09 -11.74
CA PRO A 35 -35.15 14.59 -10.38
C PRO A 35 -34.85 16.09 -10.43
N PRO A 36 -35.61 16.93 -9.69
CA PRO A 36 -35.35 18.36 -9.66
C PRO A 36 -33.88 18.55 -9.27
N PRO A 37 -33.16 19.50 -9.93
CA PRO A 37 -31.78 19.78 -9.57
C PRO A 37 -31.77 20.08 -8.08
N LEU A 38 -30.93 19.33 -7.32
CA LEU A 38 -30.71 19.59 -5.91
C LEU A 38 -30.24 21.04 -5.80
N ALA A 39 -31.10 21.91 -5.28
CA ALA A 39 -30.75 23.27 -4.98
C ALA A 39 -29.60 23.26 -3.98
N ASP A 40 -28.53 24.01 -4.28
CA ASP A 40 -27.30 24.20 -3.51
C ASP A 40 -26.14 23.17 -3.74
N GLU A 41 -25.85 22.80 -4.97
CA GLU A 41 -24.48 22.41 -5.30
C GLU A 41 -23.66 23.68 -5.59
N THR A 42 -23.14 24.30 -4.53
CA THR A 42 -22.02 25.23 -4.69
C THR A 42 -20.91 24.47 -5.43
N PRO A 43 -20.40 25.00 -6.57
CA PRO A 43 -19.36 24.32 -7.31
C PRO A 43 -18.21 23.96 -6.36
N PRO A 44 -17.61 22.77 -6.48
CA PRO A 44 -16.56 22.37 -5.59
C PRO A 44 -15.47 23.44 -5.56
N PRO A 45 -14.91 23.76 -4.39
CA PRO A 45 -13.91 24.80 -4.27
C PRO A 45 -12.76 24.49 -5.23
N SER A 46 -12.48 25.41 -6.15
CA SER A 46 -11.40 25.30 -7.13
C SER A 46 -10.12 25.93 -6.61
N GLY A 47 -8.99 25.25 -6.85
CA GLY A 47 -7.69 25.75 -6.48
C GLY A 47 -6.73 24.61 -6.20
N TRP A 48 -5.45 24.84 -6.47
CA TRP A 48 -4.40 23.82 -6.32
C TRP A 48 -4.37 23.13 -4.94
N LEU A 49 -4.72 23.86 -3.88
CA LEU A 49 -4.75 23.31 -2.52
C LEU A 49 -6.01 22.47 -2.28
N ALA A 50 -7.16 22.86 -2.82
CA ALA A 50 -8.38 22.04 -2.78
C ALA A 50 -8.18 20.70 -3.50
N GLU A 51 -7.38 20.70 -4.58
CA GLU A 51 -7.04 19.56 -5.43
C GLU A 51 -5.78 18.83 -4.97
N PHE A 52 -5.14 19.26 -3.84
CA PHE A 52 -3.93 18.62 -3.35
C PHE A 52 -4.15 17.13 -3.11
N HIS A 53 -3.44 16.30 -3.86
CA HIS A 53 -3.67 14.87 -3.90
C HIS A 53 -2.94 14.15 -2.74
N PRO A 54 -3.62 13.30 -1.93
CA PRO A 54 -2.99 12.63 -0.79
C PRO A 54 -1.83 11.72 -1.19
N GLY A 55 -1.84 11.17 -2.40
CA GLY A 55 -0.77 10.33 -2.93
C GLY A 55 0.64 10.99 -2.97
N TRP A 56 0.76 12.31 -2.74
CA TRP A 56 2.05 12.98 -2.60
C TRP A 56 2.91 12.41 -1.47
N PHE A 57 2.32 11.85 -0.42
CA PHE A 57 3.09 11.20 0.65
C PHE A 57 3.79 9.91 0.20
N GLY A 58 3.47 9.38 -0.98
CA GLY A 58 4.27 8.37 -1.64
C GLY A 58 5.72 8.82 -1.86
N ALA A 59 5.96 10.13 -2.06
CA ALA A 59 7.31 10.69 -2.14
C ALA A 59 8.06 10.62 -0.79
N VAL A 60 7.36 10.90 0.32
CA VAL A 60 7.93 10.76 1.68
C VAL A 60 8.28 9.30 1.95
N MET A 61 7.34 8.38 1.69
CA MET A 61 7.53 6.95 1.91
C MET A 61 8.66 6.39 1.05
N GLY A 62 8.67 6.72 -0.26
CA GLY A 62 9.66 6.22 -1.21
C GLY A 62 11.08 6.76 -0.94
N THR A 63 11.19 8.02 -0.48
CA THR A 63 12.49 8.61 -0.11
C THR A 63 12.95 8.09 1.25
N GLY A 64 12.04 7.97 2.22
CA GLY A 64 12.36 7.46 3.56
C GLY A 64 12.82 6.01 3.57
N VAL A 65 12.22 5.14 2.74
CA VAL A 65 12.65 3.74 2.66
C VAL A 65 14.08 3.60 2.08
N ILE A 66 14.50 4.50 1.17
CA ILE A 66 15.90 4.56 0.71
C ILE A 66 16.83 4.86 1.90
N ALA A 67 16.46 5.83 2.75
CA ALA A 67 17.25 6.15 3.93
C ALA A 67 17.43 4.94 4.87
N VAL A 68 16.33 4.23 5.15
CA VAL A 68 16.35 3.03 5.99
C VAL A 68 17.26 1.96 5.40
N ILE A 69 17.08 1.60 4.13
CA ILE A 69 17.85 0.53 3.48
C ILE A 69 19.33 0.90 3.37
N ALA A 70 19.65 2.12 2.94
CA ALA A 70 21.03 2.57 2.83
C ALA A 70 21.75 2.55 4.18
N SER A 71 21.05 2.81 5.30
CA SER A 71 21.63 2.78 6.64
C SER A 71 22.12 1.39 7.06
N THR A 72 21.58 0.32 6.46
CA THR A 72 21.96 -1.08 6.73
C THR A 72 23.04 -1.61 5.80
N ASN A 73 23.41 -0.86 4.74
CA ASN A 73 24.37 -1.27 3.72
C ASN A 73 24.07 -2.68 3.18
N PRO A 74 22.98 -2.85 2.40
CA PRO A 74 22.56 -4.15 1.89
C PRO A 74 23.68 -4.83 1.11
N GLY A 75 23.89 -6.13 1.37
CA GLY A 75 25.01 -6.90 0.83
C GLY A 75 26.34 -6.70 1.59
N HIS A 76 26.39 -5.80 2.59
CA HIS A 76 27.55 -5.53 3.44
C HIS A 76 28.85 -5.25 2.65
N VAL A 77 28.73 -4.53 1.53
CA VAL A 77 29.86 -4.19 0.66
C VAL A 77 30.68 -3.08 1.29
N ALA A 78 31.86 -3.43 1.83
CA ALA A 78 32.71 -2.49 2.57
C ALA A 78 33.07 -1.23 1.74
N ALA A 79 33.32 -1.39 0.44
CA ALA A 79 33.65 -0.28 -0.45
C ALA A 79 32.50 0.73 -0.65
N LEU A 80 31.27 0.36 -0.33
CA LEU A 80 30.09 1.20 -0.45
C LEU A 80 29.64 1.82 0.89
N GLY A 81 30.27 1.47 2.02
CA GLY A 81 29.84 1.86 3.36
C GLY A 81 29.65 3.36 3.53
N ASP A 82 30.65 4.16 3.14
CA ASP A 82 30.59 5.62 3.23
C ASP A 82 29.51 6.19 2.30
N THR A 83 29.43 5.70 1.05
CA THR A 83 28.40 6.13 0.09
C THR A 83 27.00 5.81 0.58
N MET A 84 26.79 4.61 1.15
CA MET A 84 25.50 4.22 1.72
C MET A 84 25.12 5.11 2.92
N THR A 85 26.09 5.46 3.73
CA THR A 85 25.89 6.40 4.86
C THR A 85 25.46 7.79 4.35
N ASP A 86 26.15 8.33 3.36
CA ASP A 86 25.82 9.64 2.79
C ASP A 86 24.43 9.63 2.10
N VAL A 87 24.11 8.58 1.34
CA VAL A 87 22.78 8.38 0.75
C VAL A 87 21.71 8.29 1.83
N SER A 88 21.98 7.58 2.92
CA SER A 88 21.06 7.46 4.05
C SER A 88 20.74 8.83 4.67
N TYR A 89 21.75 9.65 4.94
CA TYR A 89 21.57 10.99 5.51
C TYR A 89 20.85 11.94 4.57
N ALA A 90 21.24 11.95 3.29
CA ALA A 90 20.61 12.80 2.30
C ALA A 90 19.13 12.43 2.09
N ALA A 91 18.83 11.14 2.00
CA ALA A 91 17.47 10.65 1.84
C ALA A 91 16.62 10.91 3.11
N ALA A 92 17.18 10.75 4.32
CA ALA A 92 16.50 11.06 5.57
C ALA A 92 16.13 12.54 5.68
N ALA A 93 17.09 13.44 5.39
CA ALA A 93 16.85 14.88 5.40
C ALA A 93 15.79 15.30 4.37
N LEU A 94 15.86 14.74 3.16
CA LEU A 94 14.88 15.02 2.11
C LEU A 94 13.48 14.47 2.47
N ALA A 95 13.37 13.26 3.01
CA ALA A 95 12.11 12.70 3.46
C ALA A 95 11.46 13.55 4.56
N GLY A 96 12.28 14.00 5.53
CA GLY A 96 11.82 14.91 6.58
C GLY A 96 11.32 16.25 6.03
N LEU A 97 12.06 16.86 5.11
CA LEU A 97 11.67 18.11 4.45
C LEU A 97 10.34 17.93 3.67
N LEU A 98 10.26 16.87 2.86
CA LEU A 98 9.03 16.55 2.11
C LEU A 98 7.84 16.35 3.05
N ALA A 99 8.03 15.67 4.17
CA ALA A 99 6.96 15.43 5.13
C ALA A 99 6.45 16.73 5.77
N VAL A 100 7.34 17.64 6.11
CA VAL A 100 6.95 18.95 6.68
C VAL A 100 6.18 19.77 5.64
N VAL A 101 6.70 19.88 4.42
CA VAL A 101 6.09 20.71 3.36
C VAL A 101 4.74 20.11 2.90
N LEU A 102 4.72 18.82 2.57
CA LEU A 102 3.51 18.16 2.09
C LEU A 102 2.48 18.02 3.23
N GLY A 103 2.96 17.80 4.47
CA GLY A 103 2.11 17.74 5.65
C GLY A 103 1.42 19.09 5.92
N ALA A 104 2.13 20.19 5.78
CA ALA A 104 1.54 21.53 5.94
C ALA A 104 0.43 21.77 4.89
N PHE A 105 0.65 21.41 3.62
CA PHE A 105 -0.38 21.54 2.57
C PHE A 105 -1.57 20.60 2.82
N TYR A 106 -1.31 19.38 3.23
CA TYR A 106 -2.37 18.42 3.51
C TYR A 106 -3.24 18.85 4.70
N LEU A 107 -2.64 19.29 5.79
CA LEU A 107 -3.35 19.81 6.96
C LEU A 107 -4.11 21.11 6.63
N ALA A 108 -3.51 22.01 5.87
CA ALA A 108 -4.19 23.22 5.38
C ALA A 108 -5.41 22.86 4.53
N ARG A 109 -5.32 21.83 3.66
CA ARG A 109 -6.47 21.33 2.90
C ARG A 109 -7.59 20.82 3.81
N TRP A 110 -7.27 20.08 4.88
CA TRP A 110 -8.25 19.58 5.84
C TRP A 110 -8.99 20.72 6.56
N ILE A 111 -8.28 21.80 6.85
CA ILE A 111 -8.82 22.98 7.57
C ILE A 111 -9.64 23.86 6.63
N LEU A 112 -9.11 24.16 5.44
CA LEU A 112 -9.68 25.14 4.53
C LEU A 112 -10.72 24.54 3.56
N TYR A 113 -10.59 23.25 3.23
CA TYR A 113 -11.41 22.56 2.22
C TYR A 113 -11.95 21.21 2.71
N PRO A 114 -12.62 21.13 3.88
CA PRO A 114 -13.07 19.86 4.46
C PRO A 114 -14.06 19.11 3.55
N SER A 115 -14.89 19.82 2.80
CA SER A 115 -15.82 19.22 1.83
C SER A 115 -15.07 18.48 0.70
N ALA A 116 -14.04 19.10 0.14
CA ALA A 116 -13.22 18.48 -0.90
C ALA A 116 -12.45 17.24 -0.39
N VAL A 117 -12.02 17.26 0.88
CA VAL A 117 -11.43 16.09 1.53
C VAL A 117 -12.45 14.97 1.67
N TRP A 118 -13.67 15.30 2.12
CA TRP A 118 -14.72 14.32 2.34
C TRP A 118 -15.19 13.65 1.03
N VAL A 119 -15.27 14.42 -0.06
CA VAL A 119 -15.52 13.89 -1.41
C VAL A 119 -14.40 12.94 -1.82
N GLY A 120 -13.13 13.34 -1.62
CA GLY A 120 -11.98 12.51 -1.93
C GLY A 120 -11.92 11.21 -1.13
N LEU A 121 -12.31 11.22 0.16
CA LEU A 121 -12.36 10.01 0.99
C LEU A 121 -13.39 8.99 0.50
N ARG A 122 -14.49 9.45 -0.10
CA ARG A 122 -15.55 8.61 -0.66
C ARG A 122 -15.24 8.08 -2.06
N ASP A 123 -14.26 8.65 -2.74
CA ASP A 123 -13.82 8.16 -4.05
C ASP A 123 -13.04 6.85 -3.87
N PRO A 124 -13.45 5.74 -4.49
CA PRO A 124 -12.81 4.44 -4.34
C PRO A 124 -11.38 4.39 -4.91
N THR A 125 -10.96 5.36 -5.72
CA THR A 125 -9.62 5.48 -6.28
C THR A 125 -8.71 6.36 -5.43
N VAL A 126 -9.23 7.45 -4.88
CA VAL A 126 -8.49 8.45 -4.11
C VAL A 126 -8.53 8.16 -2.60
N GLY A 127 -9.67 7.67 -2.11
CA GLY A 127 -9.89 7.41 -0.68
C GLY A 127 -8.79 6.58 -0.02
N PRO A 128 -8.38 5.43 -0.58
CA PRO A 128 -7.29 4.64 0.00
C PRO A 128 -5.97 5.39 0.09
N LEU A 129 -5.73 6.34 -0.83
CA LEU A 129 -4.47 7.09 -0.89
C LEU A 129 -4.29 8.06 0.29
N HIS A 130 -5.37 8.38 1.04
CA HIS A 130 -5.24 9.11 2.30
C HIS A 130 -4.39 8.34 3.33
N GLY A 131 -4.27 7.02 3.20
CA GLY A 131 -3.37 6.19 4.01
C GLY A 131 -1.88 6.47 3.77
N THR A 132 -1.50 7.11 2.66
CA THR A 132 -0.09 7.48 2.44
C THR A 132 0.40 8.54 3.43
N PHE A 133 -0.49 9.36 4.00
CA PHE A 133 -0.14 10.34 5.04
C PHE A 133 0.36 9.65 6.32
N PRO A 134 -0.43 8.81 7.02
CA PRO A 134 0.08 8.05 8.15
C PRO A 134 1.23 7.12 7.76
N GLY A 135 1.23 6.54 6.55
CA GLY A 135 2.36 5.77 6.04
C GLY A 135 3.66 6.56 5.99
N GLY A 136 3.60 7.82 5.55
CA GLY A 136 4.75 8.73 5.57
C GLY A 136 5.25 9.02 6.99
N ILE A 137 4.34 9.21 7.96
CA ILE A 137 4.68 9.43 9.38
C ILE A 137 5.38 8.19 9.95
N LEU A 138 4.85 6.99 9.72
CA LEU A 138 5.43 5.74 10.21
C LEU A 138 6.78 5.44 9.54
N VAL A 139 6.94 5.74 8.25
CA VAL A 139 8.26 5.63 7.59
C VAL A 139 9.26 6.61 8.20
N LEU A 140 8.86 7.84 8.56
CA LEU A 140 9.73 8.77 9.26
C LEU A 140 10.09 8.28 10.68
N ALA A 141 9.19 7.60 11.38
CA ALA A 141 9.51 6.94 12.65
C ALA A 141 10.61 5.88 12.44
N ALA A 142 10.49 5.04 11.40
CA ALA A 142 11.52 4.06 11.05
C ALA A 142 12.85 4.74 10.65
N VAL A 143 12.82 5.82 9.86
CA VAL A 143 14.01 6.63 9.53
C VAL A 143 14.64 7.20 10.78
N THR A 144 13.84 7.75 11.70
CA THR A 144 14.35 8.31 12.96
C THR A 144 14.96 7.23 13.83
N ALA A 145 14.38 6.04 13.91
CA ALA A 145 14.91 4.93 14.69
C ALA A 145 16.26 4.41 14.13
N THR A 146 16.42 4.39 12.80
CA THR A 146 17.60 3.80 12.14
C THR A 146 18.72 4.80 11.86
N VAL A 147 18.39 5.99 11.38
CA VAL A 147 19.33 7.05 11.00
C VAL A 147 19.55 8.05 12.13
N GLY A 148 18.49 8.34 12.90
CA GLY A 148 18.50 9.32 13.99
C GLY A 148 19.64 9.17 14.98
N PRO A 149 20.00 7.97 15.46
CA PRO A 149 21.13 7.78 16.39
C PRO A 149 22.47 8.34 15.91
N LYS A 150 22.64 8.52 14.61
CA LYS A 150 23.87 9.04 13.98
C LYS A 150 23.87 10.55 13.77
N VAL A 151 22.68 11.19 13.80
CA VAL A 151 22.52 12.61 13.43
C VAL A 151 21.77 13.47 14.47
N LEU A 152 21.05 12.85 15.38
CA LEU A 152 20.27 13.52 16.42
C LEU A 152 20.93 13.30 17.81
N PRO A 153 20.71 14.21 18.78
CA PRO A 153 21.09 13.95 20.16
C PRO A 153 20.45 12.65 20.68
N ALA A 154 21.20 11.84 21.42
CA ALA A 154 20.77 10.51 21.86
C ALA A 154 19.41 10.50 22.60
N GLY A 155 19.11 11.55 23.40
CA GLY A 155 17.82 11.67 24.08
C GLY A 155 16.66 12.11 23.19
N ALA A 156 16.90 12.64 21.99
CA ALA A 156 15.85 13.09 21.08
C ALA A 156 15.24 11.95 20.27
N VAL A 157 16.03 10.93 19.91
CA VAL A 157 15.58 9.84 19.05
C VAL A 157 14.36 9.11 19.61
N PRO A 158 14.35 8.62 20.86
CA PRO A 158 13.18 7.97 21.43
C PRO A 158 11.94 8.85 21.41
N THR A 159 12.08 10.09 21.86
CA THR A 159 10.94 11.04 21.93
C THR A 159 10.34 11.31 20.56
N VAL A 160 11.18 11.49 19.52
CA VAL A 160 10.68 11.73 18.16
C VAL A 160 9.97 10.49 17.62
N VAL A 161 10.52 9.29 17.82
CA VAL A 161 9.88 8.04 17.43
C VAL A 161 8.54 7.87 18.13
N GLU A 162 8.48 8.03 19.45
CA GLU A 162 7.24 7.93 20.24
C GLU A 162 6.16 8.90 19.75
N VAL A 163 6.53 10.16 19.46
CA VAL A 163 5.58 11.16 18.95
C VAL A 163 5.06 10.78 17.57
N LEU A 164 5.95 10.33 16.65
CA LEU A 164 5.55 9.91 15.31
C LEU A 164 4.64 8.69 15.37
N ASP A 165 4.93 7.71 16.23
CA ASP A 165 4.14 6.52 16.42
C ASP A 165 2.79 6.82 17.07
N ALA A 166 2.76 7.70 18.09
CA ALA A 166 1.54 8.13 18.74
C ALA A 166 0.55 8.84 17.79
N ILE A 167 1.07 9.45 16.71
CA ILE A 167 0.25 10.07 15.66
C ILE A 167 -0.03 9.06 14.53
N GLY A 168 1.01 8.39 14.04
CA GLY A 168 0.93 7.55 12.85
C GLY A 168 0.09 6.29 13.04
N ILE A 169 0.23 5.60 14.19
CA ILE A 169 -0.48 4.34 14.46
C ILE A 169 -2.00 4.53 14.54
N PRO A 170 -2.54 5.48 15.33
CA PRO A 170 -3.98 5.72 15.34
C PRO A 170 -4.53 6.17 13.98
N LEU A 171 -3.78 7.00 13.24
CA LEU A 171 -4.19 7.44 11.91
C LEU A 171 -4.18 6.28 10.90
N ALA A 172 -3.21 5.37 10.96
CA ALA A 172 -3.16 4.18 10.11
C ALA A 172 -4.40 3.29 10.34
N LEU A 173 -4.76 3.06 11.61
CA LEU A 173 -5.96 2.33 11.97
C LEU A 173 -7.23 3.06 11.52
N ALA A 174 -7.30 4.38 11.75
CA ALA A 174 -8.46 5.19 11.38
C ALA A 174 -8.70 5.16 9.85
N VAL A 175 -7.65 5.34 9.04
CA VAL A 175 -7.78 5.27 7.57
C VAL A 175 -8.24 3.88 7.13
N SER A 176 -7.70 2.82 7.72
CA SER A 176 -8.09 1.44 7.41
C SER A 176 -9.59 1.20 7.72
N LEU A 177 -10.05 1.64 8.88
CA LEU A 177 -11.46 1.52 9.29
C LEU A 177 -12.40 2.38 8.44
N VAL A 178 -12.04 3.65 8.19
CA VAL A 178 -12.84 4.58 7.40
C VAL A 178 -12.96 4.09 5.95
N PHE A 179 -11.86 3.63 5.37
CA PHE A 179 -11.89 3.07 4.01
C PHE A 179 -12.79 1.84 3.93
N ALA A 180 -12.65 0.89 4.86
CA ALA A 180 -13.49 -0.30 4.90
C ALA A 180 -14.98 0.06 5.10
N TYR A 181 -15.29 0.97 6.03
CA TYR A 181 -16.64 1.44 6.29
C TYR A 181 -17.26 2.09 5.04
N LEU A 182 -16.56 3.03 4.42
CA LEU A 182 -17.04 3.69 3.21
C LEU A 182 -17.21 2.70 2.07
N LEU A 183 -16.25 1.77 1.90
CA LEU A 183 -16.36 0.73 0.90
C LEU A 183 -17.58 -0.17 1.11
N PHE A 184 -17.93 -0.52 2.35
CA PHE A 184 -19.08 -1.38 2.64
C PHE A 184 -20.42 -0.64 2.49
N THR A 185 -20.46 0.67 2.71
CA THR A 185 -21.67 1.49 2.67
C THR A 185 -21.93 2.17 1.33
N LEU A 186 -20.97 2.20 0.41
CA LEU A 186 -21.18 2.70 -0.94
C LEU A 186 -22.16 1.79 -1.71
N GLU A 187 -23.16 2.39 -2.31
CA GLU A 187 -24.11 1.72 -3.21
C GLU A 187 -23.47 1.52 -4.59
N HIS A 188 -23.88 0.46 -5.30
CA HIS A 188 -23.54 0.17 -6.71
C HIS A 188 -22.03 0.21 -7.03
N LYS A 189 -21.30 -0.80 -6.59
CA LYS A 189 -19.85 -0.93 -6.86
C LYS A 189 -19.59 -1.76 -8.12
N ASP A 190 -18.89 -1.15 -9.06
CA ASP A 190 -18.29 -1.89 -10.16
C ASP A 190 -16.93 -2.44 -9.72
N THR A 191 -16.69 -3.74 -9.90
CA THR A 191 -15.41 -4.35 -9.56
C THR A 191 -14.24 -3.78 -10.37
N ARG A 192 -14.52 -3.09 -11.48
CA ARG A 192 -13.51 -2.36 -12.27
C ARG A 192 -12.82 -1.23 -11.52
N VAL A 193 -13.40 -0.70 -10.45
CA VAL A 193 -12.77 0.34 -9.60
C VAL A 193 -11.66 -0.21 -8.70
N VAL A 194 -11.62 -1.53 -8.48
CA VAL A 194 -10.58 -2.17 -7.69
C VAL A 194 -9.21 -1.95 -8.36
N ASN A 195 -8.28 -1.42 -7.60
CA ASN A 195 -6.94 -1.10 -8.09
C ASN A 195 -5.90 -1.28 -6.98
N GLY A 196 -4.62 -1.21 -7.34
CA GLY A 196 -3.55 -1.44 -6.38
C GLY A 196 -3.45 -0.40 -5.26
N GLY A 197 -4.08 0.78 -5.39
CA GLY A 197 -4.19 1.75 -4.30
C GLY A 197 -4.91 1.21 -3.07
N TRP A 198 -5.78 0.20 -3.25
CA TRP A 198 -6.49 -0.46 -2.15
C TRP A 198 -5.57 -1.25 -1.21
N PHE A 199 -4.31 -1.51 -1.61
CA PHE A 199 -3.30 -2.08 -0.71
C PHE A 199 -2.72 -1.07 0.29
N ILE A 200 -2.99 0.24 0.16
CA ILE A 200 -2.42 1.25 1.05
C ILE A 200 -2.95 1.13 2.49
N PRO A 201 -4.28 1.01 2.76
CA PRO A 201 -4.77 0.76 4.11
C PRO A 201 -4.20 -0.51 4.75
N PRO A 202 -4.11 -1.68 4.09
CA PRO A 202 -3.38 -2.83 4.59
C PRO A 202 -1.92 -2.54 4.91
N VAL A 203 -1.18 -1.90 4.01
CA VAL A 203 0.27 -1.71 4.19
C VAL A 203 0.59 -0.81 5.37
N VAL A 204 -0.20 0.24 5.61
CA VAL A 204 0.08 1.15 6.73
C VAL A 204 -0.20 0.50 8.09
N THR A 205 -1.08 -0.49 8.17
CA THR A 205 -1.25 -1.30 9.39
C THR A 205 -0.13 -2.31 9.57
N ILE A 206 0.37 -2.91 8.47
CA ILE A 206 1.52 -3.85 8.52
C ILE A 206 2.84 -3.14 8.88
N ILE A 207 3.00 -1.84 8.62
CA ILE A 207 4.18 -1.07 9.03
C ILE A 207 4.31 -0.97 10.56
N VAL A 208 3.20 -1.00 11.28
CA VAL A 208 3.18 -0.74 12.73
C VAL A 208 4.18 -1.57 13.54
N PRO A 209 4.30 -2.90 13.38
CA PRO A 209 5.34 -3.65 14.11
C PRO A 209 6.76 -3.18 13.82
N VAL A 210 7.08 -2.73 12.60
CA VAL A 210 8.43 -2.24 12.25
C VAL A 210 8.84 -1.03 13.11
N VAL A 211 7.89 -0.19 13.48
CA VAL A 211 8.15 1.01 14.30
C VAL A 211 8.00 0.76 15.80
N LEU A 212 7.21 -0.26 16.20
CA LEU A 212 7.07 -0.63 17.62
C LEU A 212 8.27 -1.40 18.17
N VAL A 213 8.91 -2.24 17.36
CA VAL A 213 10.03 -3.09 17.82
C VAL A 213 11.22 -2.28 18.35
N PRO A 214 11.66 -1.17 17.76
CA PRO A 214 12.73 -0.34 18.30
C PRO A 214 12.47 0.19 19.72
N LEU A 215 11.19 0.37 20.12
CA LEU A 215 10.82 0.86 21.45
C LEU A 215 10.99 -0.18 22.57
N LEU A 216 11.15 -1.47 22.25
CA LEU A 216 11.24 -2.55 23.24
C LEU A 216 12.38 -2.36 24.23
N HIS A 217 13.50 -1.78 23.82
CA HIS A 217 14.67 -1.56 24.68
C HIS A 217 14.48 -0.43 25.68
N GLN A 218 13.38 0.33 25.57
CA GLN A 218 13.13 1.53 26.39
C GLN A 218 12.01 1.32 27.41
N VAL A 219 11.35 0.15 27.38
CA VAL A 219 10.17 -0.13 28.19
C VAL A 219 10.37 -1.33 29.12
N GLY A 220 9.62 -1.36 30.20
CA GLY A 220 9.62 -2.49 31.11
C GLY A 220 8.94 -3.75 30.52
N PRO A 221 9.11 -4.93 31.16
CA PRO A 221 8.69 -6.23 30.62
C PRO A 221 7.20 -6.32 30.24
N SER A 222 6.32 -5.71 31.03
CA SER A 222 4.87 -5.72 30.74
C SER A 222 4.52 -4.90 29.51
N ALA A 223 5.14 -3.72 29.34
CA ALA A 223 4.95 -2.89 28.17
C ALA A 223 5.58 -3.55 26.91
N ALA A 224 6.75 -4.20 27.05
CA ALA A 224 7.37 -4.96 25.96
C ALA A 224 6.43 -6.07 25.44
N ARG A 225 5.76 -6.81 26.33
CA ARG A 225 4.75 -7.82 25.94
C ARG A 225 3.58 -7.19 25.19
N LEU A 226 3.10 -6.04 25.66
CA LEU A 226 2.01 -5.31 25.01
C LEU A 226 2.43 -4.84 23.61
N LEU A 227 3.65 -4.30 23.44
CA LEU A 227 4.17 -3.86 22.15
C LEU A 227 4.25 -5.03 21.15
N VAL A 228 4.81 -6.17 21.57
CA VAL A 228 4.90 -7.36 20.71
C VAL A 228 3.51 -7.91 20.35
N PHE A 229 2.59 -7.99 21.33
CA PHE A 229 1.19 -8.38 21.07
C PHE A 229 0.52 -7.43 20.07
N THR A 230 0.65 -6.12 20.29
CA THR A 230 0.10 -5.08 19.40
C THR A 230 0.72 -5.18 18.00
N GLY A 231 2.03 -5.43 17.90
CA GLY A 231 2.71 -5.67 16.64
C GLY A 231 2.10 -6.82 15.85
N TYR A 232 1.93 -8.00 16.47
CA TYR A 232 1.26 -9.12 15.81
C TYR A 232 -0.21 -8.85 15.47
N ALA A 233 -0.93 -8.13 16.34
CA ALA A 233 -2.33 -7.77 16.07
C ALA A 233 -2.46 -6.85 14.84
N PHE A 234 -1.65 -5.81 14.73
CA PHE A 234 -1.63 -4.92 13.57
C PHE A 234 -1.14 -5.63 12.31
N TRP A 235 -0.12 -6.48 12.43
CA TRP A 235 0.33 -7.31 11.33
C TRP A 235 -0.82 -8.21 10.83
N GLY A 236 -1.55 -8.84 11.74
CA GLY A 236 -2.69 -9.71 11.41
C GLY A 236 -3.83 -8.96 10.72
N VAL A 237 -4.21 -7.77 11.21
CA VAL A 237 -5.22 -6.92 10.56
C VAL A 237 -4.78 -6.57 9.14
N GLY A 238 -3.57 -6.05 8.98
CA GLY A 238 -3.09 -5.63 7.68
C GLY A 238 -2.89 -6.80 6.71
N PHE A 239 -2.40 -7.96 7.20
CA PHE A 239 -2.22 -9.15 6.38
C PHE A 239 -3.55 -9.73 5.89
N LEU A 240 -4.56 -9.83 6.74
CA LEU A 240 -5.88 -10.32 6.34
C LEU A 240 -6.56 -9.37 5.35
N LEU A 241 -6.46 -8.05 5.59
CA LEU A 241 -6.94 -7.06 4.63
C LEU A 241 -6.17 -7.13 3.30
N PHE A 242 -4.85 -7.37 3.34
CA PHE A 242 -4.04 -7.59 2.15
C PHE A 242 -4.55 -8.78 1.32
N ILE A 243 -4.84 -9.92 1.95
CA ILE A 243 -5.37 -11.11 1.26
C ILE A 243 -6.74 -10.82 0.64
N LEU A 244 -7.62 -10.09 1.35
CA LEU A 244 -8.93 -9.71 0.81
C LEU A 244 -8.80 -8.82 -0.44
N VAL A 245 -7.98 -7.77 -0.36
CA VAL A 245 -7.73 -6.87 -1.51
C VAL A 245 -7.06 -7.62 -2.65
N LEU A 246 -6.11 -8.51 -2.33
CA LEU A 246 -5.41 -9.34 -3.31
C LEU A 246 -6.37 -10.21 -4.11
N SER A 247 -7.31 -10.87 -3.43
CA SER A 247 -8.36 -11.68 -4.09
C SER A 247 -9.19 -10.84 -5.05
N MET A 248 -9.65 -9.66 -4.59
CA MET A 248 -10.47 -8.75 -5.41
C MET A 248 -9.69 -8.22 -6.62
N LEU A 249 -8.40 -7.88 -6.44
CA LEU A 249 -7.57 -7.42 -7.55
C LEU A 249 -7.31 -8.52 -8.56
N HIS A 250 -7.06 -9.76 -8.12
CA HIS A 250 -6.87 -10.90 -9.02
C HIS A 250 -8.14 -11.20 -9.80
N ASP A 251 -9.30 -11.26 -9.15
CA ASP A 251 -10.60 -11.41 -9.81
C ASP A 251 -10.79 -10.33 -10.90
N ARG A 252 -10.57 -9.07 -10.54
CA ARG A 252 -10.64 -7.96 -11.47
C ARG A 252 -9.69 -8.11 -12.66
N MET A 253 -8.45 -8.57 -12.43
CA MET A 253 -7.44 -8.74 -13.48
C MET A 253 -7.76 -9.92 -14.42
N ILE A 254 -8.49 -10.94 -13.94
CA ILE A 254 -8.90 -12.11 -14.72
C ILE A 254 -10.17 -11.83 -15.51
N VAL A 255 -11.14 -11.18 -14.87
CA VAL A 255 -12.50 -10.99 -15.44
C VAL A 255 -12.58 -9.78 -16.37
N HIS A 256 -11.78 -8.74 -16.14
CA HIS A 256 -11.83 -7.48 -16.90
C HIS A 256 -10.53 -7.22 -17.68
N ALA A 257 -10.61 -6.29 -18.63
CA ALA A 257 -9.42 -5.77 -19.31
C ALA A 257 -8.42 -5.15 -18.33
N LEU A 258 -7.15 -5.15 -18.70
CA LEU A 258 -6.10 -4.48 -17.91
C LEU A 258 -6.45 -3.03 -17.61
N PRO A 259 -6.07 -2.50 -16.42
CA PRO A 259 -6.24 -1.09 -16.10
C PRO A 259 -5.63 -0.17 -17.17
N PRO A 260 -6.12 1.08 -17.29
CA PRO A 260 -5.47 2.07 -18.14
C PRO A 260 -3.98 2.24 -17.78
N ALA A 261 -3.14 2.58 -18.77
CA ALA A 261 -1.69 2.71 -18.57
C ALA A 261 -1.29 3.70 -17.46
N ALA A 262 -2.10 4.74 -17.21
CA ALA A 262 -1.90 5.67 -16.11
C ALA A 262 -1.96 4.99 -14.72
N MET A 263 -2.63 3.85 -14.61
CA MET A 263 -2.75 3.08 -13.38
C MET A 263 -1.71 1.96 -13.26
N ALA A 264 -0.82 1.76 -14.26
CA ALA A 264 0.22 0.75 -14.21
C ALA A 264 1.07 0.80 -12.91
N PRO A 265 1.43 1.99 -12.36
CA PRO A 265 2.17 2.07 -11.10
C PRO A 265 1.42 1.44 -9.92
N SER A 266 0.08 1.46 -9.92
CA SER A 266 -0.70 0.90 -8.81
C SER A 266 -0.54 -0.63 -8.71
N LEU A 267 -0.22 -1.32 -9.79
CA LEU A 267 0.01 -2.78 -9.80
C LEU A 267 1.28 -3.18 -9.05
N TRP A 268 2.20 -2.23 -8.79
CA TRP A 268 3.40 -2.46 -7.98
C TRP A 268 3.13 -2.39 -6.49
N ILE A 269 2.03 -1.76 -6.08
CA ILE A 269 1.73 -1.53 -4.65
C ILE A 269 1.57 -2.86 -3.89
N VAL A 270 1.22 -3.97 -4.56
CA VAL A 270 1.17 -5.32 -3.98
C VAL A 270 2.49 -5.73 -3.31
N LEU A 271 3.64 -5.23 -3.80
CA LEU A 271 4.95 -5.48 -3.21
C LEU A 271 5.07 -4.86 -1.80
N GLY A 272 4.31 -3.79 -1.53
CA GLY A 272 4.33 -3.09 -0.25
C GLY A 272 3.93 -4.00 0.91
N PRO A 273 2.68 -4.49 0.97
CA PRO A 273 2.24 -5.38 2.05
C PRO A 273 3.04 -6.68 2.12
N ALA A 274 3.44 -7.25 0.97
CA ALA A 274 4.25 -8.47 0.94
C ALA A 274 5.65 -8.22 1.53
N GLY A 275 6.32 -7.15 1.11
CA GLY A 275 7.66 -6.80 1.58
C GLY A 275 7.66 -6.35 3.04
N VAL A 276 6.85 -5.32 3.39
CA VAL A 276 6.79 -4.85 4.79
C VAL A 276 6.30 -5.97 5.72
N GLY A 277 5.34 -6.79 5.27
CA GLY A 277 4.84 -7.90 6.06
C GLY A 277 5.91 -8.95 6.35
N ALA A 278 6.79 -9.22 5.39
CA ALA A 278 7.93 -10.10 5.59
C ALA A 278 8.97 -9.49 6.54
N ALA A 279 9.35 -8.22 6.35
CA ALA A 279 10.29 -7.52 7.24
C ALA A 279 9.74 -7.45 8.67
N ALA A 280 8.47 -7.08 8.84
CA ALA A 280 7.80 -7.03 10.14
C ALA A 280 7.79 -8.37 10.88
N LEU A 281 7.62 -9.49 10.16
CA LEU A 281 7.72 -10.82 10.78
C LEU A 281 9.13 -11.16 11.23
N VAL A 282 10.16 -10.71 10.49
CA VAL A 282 11.57 -10.85 10.94
C VAL A 282 11.80 -10.03 12.20
N ASP A 283 11.35 -8.78 12.23
CA ASP A 283 11.47 -7.92 13.42
C ASP A 283 10.73 -8.52 14.63
N LEU A 284 9.50 -9.00 14.45
CA LEU A 284 8.73 -9.66 15.50
C LEU A 284 9.35 -10.98 15.95
N ALA A 285 9.98 -11.74 15.05
CA ALA A 285 10.72 -12.96 15.41
C ALA A 285 11.87 -12.66 16.37
N HIS A 286 12.59 -11.56 16.14
CA HIS A 286 13.68 -11.11 17.01
C HIS A 286 13.17 -10.47 18.31
N ALA A 287 12.02 -9.80 18.25
CA ALA A 287 11.40 -9.12 19.38
C ALA A 287 10.76 -10.09 20.40
N ALA A 288 10.18 -11.19 19.92
CA ALA A 288 9.40 -12.10 20.76
C ALA A 288 10.20 -12.68 21.95
N PRO A 289 11.46 -13.15 21.80
CA PRO A 289 12.25 -13.62 22.93
C PRO A 289 12.52 -12.55 24.00
N LEU A 290 12.69 -11.29 23.60
CA LEU A 290 12.94 -10.17 24.52
C LEU A 290 11.71 -9.90 25.41
N ALA A 291 10.52 -10.05 24.86
CA ALA A 291 9.27 -9.78 25.57
C ALA A 291 8.72 -11.00 26.33
N LEU A 292 8.85 -12.20 25.77
CA LEU A 292 8.16 -13.43 26.24
C LEU A 292 9.12 -14.47 26.84
N GLY A 293 10.45 -14.26 26.74
CA GLY A 293 11.44 -15.22 27.22
C GLY A 293 11.32 -16.60 26.56
N SER A 294 11.42 -17.65 27.34
CA SER A 294 11.38 -19.05 26.84
C SER A 294 10.06 -19.45 26.17
N THR A 295 8.94 -18.78 26.48
CA THR A 295 7.66 -19.06 25.85
C THR A 295 7.60 -18.60 24.39
N ALA A 296 8.56 -17.80 23.94
CA ALA A 296 8.69 -17.37 22.55
C ALA A 296 9.33 -18.41 21.63
N ALA A 297 9.88 -19.51 22.17
CA ALA A 297 10.66 -20.48 21.38
C ALA A 297 10.00 -20.93 20.05
N PRO A 298 8.68 -21.20 19.96
CA PRO A 298 8.03 -21.56 18.70
C PRO A 298 7.72 -20.36 17.80
N ILE A 299 7.65 -19.15 18.34
CA ILE A 299 7.14 -17.97 17.65
C ILE A 299 8.13 -17.47 16.60
N GLY A 300 9.43 -17.39 16.95
CA GLY A 300 10.47 -16.95 16.04
C GLY A 300 10.55 -17.76 14.74
N PRO A 301 10.71 -19.09 14.80
CA PRO A 301 10.74 -19.93 13.61
C PRO A 301 9.49 -19.82 12.74
N VAL A 302 8.30 -19.79 13.33
CA VAL A 302 7.04 -19.64 12.59
C VAL A 302 6.99 -18.28 11.86
N SER A 303 7.40 -17.21 12.53
CA SER A 303 7.45 -15.87 11.93
C SER A 303 8.46 -15.82 10.78
N LEU A 304 9.64 -16.43 10.90
CA LEU A 304 10.65 -16.47 9.83
C LEU A 304 10.18 -17.27 8.61
N VAL A 305 9.49 -18.40 8.82
CA VAL A 305 8.88 -19.16 7.73
C VAL A 305 7.81 -18.34 7.03
N GLY A 306 6.94 -17.67 7.78
CA GLY A 306 5.93 -16.75 7.24
C GLY A 306 6.55 -15.60 6.45
N ALA A 307 7.64 -15.01 6.97
CA ALA A 307 8.40 -13.97 6.29
C ALA A 307 8.95 -14.45 4.93
N GLY A 308 9.55 -15.64 4.89
CA GLY A 308 10.05 -16.25 3.66
C GLY A 308 8.94 -16.51 2.63
N ALA A 309 7.77 -16.99 3.08
CA ALA A 309 6.62 -17.21 2.20
C ALA A 309 6.09 -15.90 1.60
N LEU A 310 5.95 -14.84 2.40
CA LEU A 310 5.52 -13.51 1.92
C LEU A 310 6.55 -12.89 0.97
N TRP A 311 7.84 -13.01 1.28
CA TRP A 311 8.91 -12.56 0.39
C TRP A 311 8.87 -13.27 -0.95
N GLY A 312 8.68 -14.60 -0.96
CA GLY A 312 8.55 -15.39 -2.19
C GLY A 312 7.38 -14.92 -3.05
N PHE A 313 6.22 -14.65 -2.44
CA PHE A 313 5.08 -14.03 -3.13
C PHE A 313 5.40 -12.62 -3.65
N GLY A 314 6.10 -11.80 -2.86
CA GLY A 314 6.57 -10.47 -3.26
C GLY A 314 7.51 -10.52 -4.47
N ALA A 315 8.49 -11.44 -4.46
CA ALA A 315 9.40 -11.66 -5.58
C ALA A 315 8.67 -12.10 -6.85
N TRP A 316 7.74 -13.05 -6.74
CA TRP A 316 6.86 -13.44 -7.84
C TRP A 316 6.05 -12.26 -8.38
N SER A 317 5.45 -11.47 -7.47
CA SER A 317 4.67 -10.29 -7.83
C SER A 317 5.51 -9.23 -8.55
N LEU A 318 6.77 -9.05 -8.16
CA LEU A 318 7.70 -8.14 -8.86
C LEU A 318 7.90 -8.58 -10.31
N LEU A 319 8.12 -9.87 -10.55
CA LEU A 319 8.30 -10.39 -11.92
C LEU A 319 7.04 -10.17 -12.76
N VAL A 320 5.85 -10.40 -12.20
CA VAL A 320 4.58 -10.13 -12.87
C VAL A 320 4.41 -8.63 -13.15
N ALA A 321 4.71 -7.77 -12.17
CA ALA A 321 4.60 -6.33 -12.31
C ALA A 321 5.57 -5.78 -13.38
N LEU A 322 6.79 -6.31 -13.45
CA LEU A 322 7.76 -5.99 -14.50
C LEU A 322 7.26 -6.41 -15.89
N ALA A 323 6.70 -7.62 -16.02
CA ALA A 323 6.15 -8.11 -17.28
C ALA A 323 4.97 -7.24 -17.74
N LEU A 324 4.07 -6.86 -16.83
CA LEU A 324 2.94 -5.96 -17.12
C LEU A 324 3.43 -4.56 -17.50
N LEU A 325 4.42 -4.01 -16.78
CA LEU A 325 5.02 -2.73 -17.15
C LEU A 325 5.64 -2.79 -18.55
N GLY A 326 6.38 -3.85 -18.85
CA GLY A 326 6.94 -4.08 -20.19
C GLY A 326 5.86 -4.11 -21.28
N ARG A 327 4.71 -4.75 -21.01
CA ARG A 327 3.56 -4.76 -21.91
C ARG A 327 2.99 -3.35 -22.14
N TYR A 328 2.83 -2.54 -21.07
CA TYR A 328 2.36 -1.16 -21.21
C TYR A 328 3.34 -0.30 -22.00
N LEU A 329 4.64 -0.43 -21.74
CA LEU A 329 5.68 0.31 -22.47
C LEU A 329 5.76 -0.09 -23.95
N HIS A 330 5.55 -1.37 -24.27
CA HIS A 330 5.49 -1.85 -25.66
C HIS A 330 4.24 -1.35 -26.39
N ALA A 331 3.10 -1.23 -25.68
CA ALA A 331 1.86 -0.71 -26.26
C ALA A 331 1.82 0.83 -26.35
N GLY A 332 2.80 1.55 -25.79
CA GLY A 332 2.89 2.98 -25.80
C GLY A 332 3.69 3.54 -24.62
N ARG A 333 3.23 4.65 -24.04
CA ARG A 333 3.87 5.27 -22.88
C ARG A 333 2.97 5.11 -21.65
N VAL A 334 3.58 4.92 -20.47
CA VAL A 334 2.91 5.11 -19.20
C VAL A 334 2.91 6.62 -18.90
N PRO A 335 1.75 7.31 -18.96
CA PRO A 335 1.72 8.74 -18.71
C PRO A 335 2.13 9.04 -17.28
N TYR A 336 2.88 10.14 -17.10
CA TYR A 336 3.26 10.56 -15.76
C TYR A 336 2.03 11.01 -14.96
N GLY A 337 1.99 10.61 -13.70
CA GLY A 337 1.03 11.07 -12.70
C GLY A 337 1.61 10.84 -11.30
N ILE A 338 0.96 11.42 -10.28
CA ILE A 338 1.41 11.28 -8.89
C ILE A 338 1.50 9.80 -8.46
N GLY A 339 0.71 8.93 -9.08
CA GLY A 339 0.74 7.49 -8.84
C GLY A 339 2.09 6.82 -9.15
N TRP A 340 3.01 7.47 -9.89
CA TRP A 340 4.36 6.95 -10.14
C TRP A 340 5.16 6.74 -8.85
N TRP A 341 4.87 7.48 -7.79
CA TRP A 341 5.46 7.24 -6.48
C TRP A 341 5.09 5.86 -5.90
N GLY A 342 4.06 5.20 -6.44
CA GLY A 342 3.72 3.81 -6.17
C GLY A 342 4.76 2.79 -6.66
N PHE A 343 5.71 3.17 -7.51
CA PHE A 343 6.85 2.33 -7.88
C PHE A 343 7.93 2.25 -6.79
N THR A 344 8.08 3.28 -5.95
CA THR A 344 9.24 3.46 -5.07
C THR A 344 9.10 2.71 -3.76
N PHE A 345 8.19 3.12 -2.88
CA PHE A 345 8.04 2.50 -1.56
C PHE A 345 7.82 0.98 -1.62
N PRO A 346 6.95 0.43 -2.49
CA PRO A 346 6.73 -1.01 -2.55
C PRO A 346 7.98 -1.81 -2.93
N LEU A 347 8.77 -1.30 -3.89
CA LEU A 347 10.05 -1.90 -4.25
C LEU A 347 11.05 -1.81 -3.08
N GLY A 348 11.08 -0.68 -2.38
CA GLY A 348 11.87 -0.52 -1.17
C GLY A 348 11.47 -1.49 -0.07
N ALA A 349 10.17 -1.71 0.13
CA ALA A 349 9.65 -2.67 1.10
C ALA A 349 10.14 -4.11 0.82
N LEU A 350 10.11 -4.52 -0.45
CA LEU A 350 10.65 -5.83 -0.85
C LEU A 350 12.17 -5.89 -0.68
N THR A 351 12.88 -4.81 -0.97
CA THR A 351 14.34 -4.71 -0.77
C THR A 351 14.69 -4.86 0.72
N LEU A 352 13.97 -4.14 1.59
CA LEU A 352 14.14 -4.24 3.05
C LEU A 352 13.92 -5.66 3.54
N ALA A 353 12.82 -6.31 3.12
CA ALA A 353 12.54 -7.70 3.46
C ALA A 353 13.65 -8.65 3.00
N THR A 354 14.20 -8.42 1.80
CA THR A 354 15.30 -9.24 1.27
C THR A 354 16.54 -9.11 2.12
N SER A 355 16.88 -7.88 2.55
CA SER A 355 18.01 -7.63 3.45
C SER A 355 17.80 -8.27 4.84
N SER A 356 16.62 -8.07 5.45
CA SER A 356 16.29 -8.66 6.75
C SER A 356 16.32 -10.20 6.73
N LEU A 357 15.83 -10.81 5.65
CA LEU A 357 15.89 -12.27 5.49
C LEU A 357 17.30 -12.77 5.21
N ALA A 358 18.14 -12.00 4.49
CA ALA A 358 19.54 -12.35 4.29
C ALA A 358 20.28 -12.51 5.63
N GLU A 359 20.04 -11.58 6.56
CA GLU A 359 20.61 -11.62 7.91
C GLU A 359 20.00 -12.75 8.75
N ALA A 360 18.68 -12.85 8.81
CA ALA A 360 17.98 -13.82 9.65
C ALA A 360 18.29 -15.28 9.27
N TRP A 361 18.50 -15.56 7.97
CA TRP A 361 18.82 -16.89 7.45
C TRP A 361 20.32 -17.07 7.16
N SER A 362 21.16 -16.03 7.38
CA SER A 362 22.60 -16.02 7.06
C SER A 362 22.88 -16.41 5.60
N LEU A 363 22.08 -15.91 4.66
CA LEU A 363 22.15 -16.23 3.23
C LEU A 363 22.77 -15.04 2.45
N GLY A 364 24.07 -15.11 2.15
CA GLY A 364 24.77 -14.04 1.40
C GLY A 364 24.13 -13.72 0.04
N VAL A 365 23.62 -14.73 -0.67
CA VAL A 365 22.94 -14.54 -1.97
C VAL A 365 21.72 -13.60 -1.86
N LEU A 366 21.00 -13.62 -0.76
CA LEU A 366 19.91 -12.66 -0.54
C LEU A 366 20.46 -11.25 -0.28
N GLY A 367 21.63 -11.12 0.33
CA GLY A 367 22.33 -9.84 0.46
C GLY A 367 22.68 -9.23 -0.90
N ASP A 368 23.20 -10.05 -1.82
CA ASP A 368 23.51 -9.61 -3.19
C ASP A 368 22.24 -9.21 -3.94
N ILE A 369 21.15 -9.97 -3.80
CA ILE A 369 19.85 -9.63 -4.37
C ILE A 369 19.33 -8.32 -3.78
N ALA A 370 19.45 -8.11 -2.46
CA ALA A 370 19.02 -6.88 -1.80
C ALA A 370 19.78 -5.66 -2.35
N LEU A 371 21.09 -5.79 -2.57
CA LEU A 371 21.90 -4.75 -3.20
C LEU A 371 21.42 -4.44 -4.64
N GLY A 372 21.15 -5.48 -5.43
CA GLY A 372 20.61 -5.32 -6.79
C GLY A 372 19.24 -4.63 -6.81
N LEU A 373 18.34 -5.02 -5.89
CA LEU A 373 17.03 -4.39 -5.73
C LEU A 373 17.16 -2.94 -5.23
N PHE A 374 18.12 -2.65 -4.35
CA PHE A 374 18.40 -1.28 -3.90
C PHE A 374 18.90 -0.40 -5.05
N ALA A 375 19.80 -0.90 -5.87
CA ALA A 375 20.24 -0.18 -7.07
C ALA A 375 19.07 0.11 -8.03
N LEU A 376 18.19 -0.86 -8.26
CA LEU A 376 16.97 -0.68 -9.05
C LEU A 376 16.04 0.37 -8.40
N LEU A 377 15.86 0.33 -7.10
CA LEU A 377 15.06 1.31 -6.36
C LEU A 377 15.59 2.73 -6.55
N VAL A 378 16.90 2.94 -6.43
CA VAL A 378 17.53 4.26 -6.63
C VAL A 378 17.30 4.76 -8.05
N VAL A 379 17.46 3.90 -9.07
CA VAL A 379 17.16 4.25 -10.46
C VAL A 379 15.71 4.66 -10.65
N VAL A 380 14.77 3.85 -10.14
CA VAL A 380 13.33 4.13 -10.21
C VAL A 380 13.01 5.45 -9.50
N TRP A 381 13.56 5.67 -8.31
CA TRP A 381 13.36 6.91 -7.55
C TRP A 381 13.87 8.14 -8.31
N LEU A 382 15.05 8.06 -8.93
CA LEU A 382 15.61 9.15 -9.76
C LEU A 382 14.70 9.44 -10.95
N VAL A 383 14.19 8.43 -11.64
CA VAL A 383 13.27 8.58 -12.78
C VAL A 383 11.97 9.24 -12.34
N VAL A 384 11.38 8.77 -11.23
CA VAL A 384 10.12 9.33 -10.69
C VAL A 384 10.34 10.77 -10.23
N THR A 385 11.43 11.06 -9.55
CA THR A 385 11.78 12.41 -9.09
C THR A 385 11.99 13.36 -10.28
N ALA A 386 12.75 12.94 -11.31
CA ALA A 386 12.95 13.74 -12.51
C ALA A 386 11.63 14.02 -13.25
N ALA A 387 10.76 13.02 -13.38
CA ALA A 387 9.43 13.19 -13.98
C ALA A 387 8.55 14.15 -13.16
N THR A 388 8.59 14.03 -11.82
CA THR A 388 7.89 14.92 -10.89
C THR A 388 8.35 16.38 -11.07
N LEU A 389 9.67 16.62 -11.05
CA LEU A 389 10.24 17.96 -11.21
C LEU A 389 9.88 18.56 -12.58
N ARG A 390 9.98 17.79 -13.67
CA ARG A 390 9.55 18.24 -14.99
C ARG A 390 8.08 18.66 -15.00
N SER A 391 7.20 17.87 -14.40
CA SER A 391 5.77 18.17 -14.35
C SER A 391 5.42 19.43 -13.53
N LEU A 392 6.25 19.76 -12.52
CA LEU A 392 6.08 20.96 -11.71
C LEU A 392 6.61 22.21 -12.43
N LEU A 393 7.71 22.08 -13.19
CA LEU A 393 8.35 23.18 -13.90
C LEU A 393 7.67 23.52 -15.23
N ALA A 394 6.97 22.57 -15.88
CA ALA A 394 6.26 22.75 -17.15
C ALA A 394 4.75 22.46 -17.03
N PRO A 395 3.98 23.25 -16.28
CA PRO A 395 2.56 22.99 -16.05
C PRO A 395 1.67 23.06 -17.30
N GLY A 396 2.15 23.66 -18.39
CA GLY A 396 1.37 23.83 -19.64
C GLY A 396 1.31 22.60 -20.57
N GLU A 397 2.09 21.55 -20.32
CA GLU A 397 2.07 20.32 -21.14
C GLU A 397 1.03 19.28 -20.68
N ARG A 398 0.32 19.54 -19.60
CA ARG A 398 -0.68 18.62 -19.03
C ARG A 398 -1.99 18.50 -19.84
N ALA A 399 -2.18 19.33 -20.86
CA ALA A 399 -3.42 19.43 -21.65
C ALA A 399 -3.28 18.96 -23.11
N ARG A 400 -2.22 18.21 -23.44
CA ARG A 400 -2.07 17.64 -24.78
C ARG A 400 -1.94 16.13 -24.78
#